data_5cdaffa7fc39d96d4598176fbac2b84c
#
_entry.id   5cdaffa7fc39d96d4598176fbac2b84c
#
_cell.length_a   1.000
_cell.length_b   1.000
_cell.length_c   1.000
_cell.angle_alpha   90.00
_cell.angle_beta   90.00
_cell.angle_gamma   90.00
#
_symmetry.space_group_name_H-M   'P 1'
#
loop_
_entity.id
_entity.type
_entity.pdbx_description
1 polymer ?
#
loop_
_entity_poly.entity_id
_entity_poly.type
_entity_poly.pdbx_seq_one_letter_code
_entity_poly.pdbx_strand_id
1 'polypeptide(L)'
;MSTADTTAAGIEHGTHVSETAAHPQPSPSKGSLSTFLSTYVFSKDHKVIGLQFLFSTLLWFLVGGLLALAVRWQVAWPWSDVPVLGKLFAQQGGQMSPEFYTMLFTMHATVMIFLVIIPVLAGAFGNFLIPLMIGADDMAFPTLNMLSYWFMWPAFAAFSASFFVEGGAASSGWTSYPTLATNVNAAPGSGWGQTLWLVGLTFVGVSSMLGSVNYMTTIILMRAPGMTMFRLPMTIWAMFITAVLQAFALPVLTAAGFMQLFDRTLGTGFFTPEGNIVNNAVATAGGGQPLLWQHLFWFYSHPAVYIMILPAMGMVSDILTCFARKPLFGYRPMVYSVAGIAGLGFIVWGHHMFMSGMNPALGVTFMVSTMMIALPSAVKTFNWLGTIWGGKIQFTTSMLFALSFVSMFIIGGLSGIFMAATPVDIFIHDTYFIVAHFHYVLFAGTAMGVWAAIYFWFPKMFGRTMNEFWGKVHFFLTFIFLNGTFFTMHILGAVGFPRRLADAYHYETFHHLQPLNAFMTYCAIGMVATQIIFAVNFFWSMFFGPVAGRNPWNANTLEWTAPSPPGHGNFDYQPVVYRGPYEYSVPGVEQDHLMQTDPPHPAAAAAAAAAH
;
A
#
# COMPACT_ATOMS: atom_id res chain seq x y z
N MET A 1 11.94 51.13 75.65
CA MET A 1 10.65 50.54 75.99
C MET A 1 9.98 50.11 74.72
N SER A 2 9.80 48.88 74.65
CA SER A 2 8.96 47.88 74.09
C SER A 2 9.36 47.38 72.67
N THR A 3 9.89 46.24 72.72
CA THR A 3 10.19 45.30 71.62
C THR A 3 8.92 44.78 70.99
N ALA A 4 8.87 44.63 69.68
CA ALA A 4 7.87 43.81 68.97
C ALA A 4 8.59 42.89 67.99
N ASP A 5 8.53 41.60 68.31
CA ASP A 5 8.89 40.45 67.49
C ASP A 5 8.03 40.39 66.23
N THR A 6 8.64 40.18 65.09
CA THR A 6 7.95 39.77 63.87
C THR A 6 8.44 38.39 63.47
N THR A 7 7.63 37.39 63.77
CA THR A 7 7.77 36.03 63.30
C THR A 7 7.44 35.94 61.80
N ALA A 8 8.40 35.45 61.04
CA ALA A 8 8.22 35.11 59.62
C ALA A 8 7.37 33.82 59.49
N ALA A 9 6.23 33.92 58.81
CA ALA A 9 5.41 32.78 58.45
C ALA A 9 5.94 32.17 57.15
N GLY A 10 6.44 30.95 57.23
CA GLY A 10 6.82 30.14 56.07
C GLY A 10 5.57 29.72 55.31
N ILE A 11 5.55 30.03 54.02
CA ILE A 11 4.54 29.52 53.09
C ILE A 11 5.03 28.14 52.58
N GLU A 12 4.48 27.05 53.13
CA GLU A 12 4.60 25.73 52.55
C GLU A 12 3.73 25.63 51.29
N HIS A 13 4.35 25.58 50.12
CA HIS A 13 3.66 25.16 48.90
C HIS A 13 3.44 23.63 48.92
N GLY A 14 2.32 23.24 49.47
CA GLY A 14 1.79 21.90 49.33
C GLY A 14 1.33 21.66 47.88
N THR A 15 2.11 20.94 47.08
CA THR A 15 1.66 20.39 45.80
C THR A 15 0.69 19.26 46.09
N HIS A 16 -0.61 19.55 46.17
CA HIS A 16 -1.64 18.54 46.03
C HIS A 16 -1.66 18.04 44.57
N VAL A 17 -0.92 16.95 44.32
CA VAL A 17 -1.18 16.11 43.13
C VAL A 17 -2.49 15.37 43.49
N SER A 18 -3.58 15.80 42.88
CA SER A 18 -4.81 15.02 42.91
C SER A 18 -4.56 13.71 42.16
N GLU A 19 -4.41 12.61 42.87
CA GLU A 19 -4.58 11.27 42.30
C GLU A 19 -5.98 11.20 41.71
N THR A 20 -6.13 11.45 40.44
CA THR A 20 -7.31 11.06 39.68
C THR A 20 -7.37 9.53 39.72
N ALA A 21 -8.31 9.03 40.51
CA ALA A 21 -8.60 7.61 40.64
C ALA A 21 -8.66 6.98 39.23
N ALA A 22 -7.82 6.00 39.00
CA ALA A 22 -7.90 5.16 37.81
C ALA A 22 -9.32 4.57 37.75
N HIS A 23 -10.06 4.92 36.69
CA HIS A 23 -11.36 4.29 36.47
C HIS A 23 -11.14 2.79 36.39
N PRO A 24 -11.84 1.97 37.21
CA PRO A 24 -11.71 0.54 37.15
C PRO A 24 -12.11 0.09 35.73
N GLN A 25 -11.22 -0.58 35.06
CA GLN A 25 -11.51 -1.27 33.80
C GLN A 25 -12.69 -2.21 34.09
N PRO A 26 -13.80 -2.16 33.34
CA PRO A 26 -14.85 -3.12 33.49
C PRO A 26 -14.29 -4.51 33.25
N SER A 27 -14.36 -5.38 34.25
CA SER A 27 -14.06 -6.80 34.11
C SER A 27 -14.84 -7.34 32.89
N PRO A 28 -14.23 -8.18 32.02
CA PRO A 28 -14.95 -8.74 30.88
C PRO A 28 -16.11 -9.59 31.43
N SER A 29 -17.30 -9.03 31.46
CA SER A 29 -18.52 -9.82 31.62
C SER A 29 -18.52 -10.82 30.47
N LYS A 30 -18.85 -12.10 30.74
CA LYS A 30 -18.99 -13.16 29.72
C LYS A 30 -19.85 -12.58 28.61
N GLY A 31 -19.17 -12.18 27.49
CA GLY A 31 -19.73 -11.26 26.53
C GLY A 31 -20.91 -11.89 25.80
N SER A 32 -22.04 -11.22 25.87
CA SER A 32 -23.17 -11.46 24.97
C SER A 32 -22.67 -11.39 23.50
N LEU A 33 -23.27 -12.14 22.60
CA LEU A 33 -23.00 -12.08 21.18
C LEU A 33 -23.04 -10.60 20.66
N SER A 34 -23.96 -9.79 21.21
CA SER A 34 -24.05 -8.37 20.88
C SER A 34 -22.80 -7.58 21.28
N THR A 35 -22.18 -7.87 22.40
CA THR A 35 -20.93 -7.25 22.87
C THR A 35 -19.77 -7.65 21.93
N PHE A 36 -19.68 -8.92 21.57
CA PHE A 36 -18.68 -9.38 20.61
C PHE A 36 -18.84 -8.68 19.26
N LEU A 37 -20.06 -8.63 18.72
CA LEU A 37 -20.34 -7.98 17.43
C LEU A 37 -20.02 -6.49 17.46
N SER A 38 -20.38 -5.76 18.52
CA SER A 38 -20.11 -4.32 18.61
C SER A 38 -18.64 -4.00 18.84
N THR A 39 -17.89 -4.88 19.52
CA THR A 39 -16.47 -4.64 19.85
C THR A 39 -15.54 -5.03 18.71
N TYR A 40 -15.79 -6.16 18.04
CA TYR A 40 -14.83 -6.72 17.08
C TYR A 40 -15.33 -6.73 15.64
N VAL A 41 -16.65 -6.79 15.40
CA VAL A 41 -17.20 -6.89 14.03
C VAL A 41 -17.61 -5.51 13.52
N PHE A 42 -18.48 -4.80 14.24
CA PHE A 42 -18.93 -3.45 13.91
C PHE A 42 -18.25 -2.39 14.80
N SER A 43 -16.97 -2.59 15.05
CA SER A 43 -16.19 -1.69 15.88
C SER A 43 -16.08 -0.31 15.24
N LYS A 44 -16.08 0.72 16.09
CA LYS A 44 -15.76 2.10 15.69
C LYS A 44 -14.35 2.51 16.10
N ASP A 45 -13.65 1.68 16.88
CA ASP A 45 -12.27 1.93 17.29
C ASP A 45 -11.32 1.74 16.09
N HIS A 46 -10.56 2.77 15.79
CA HIS A 46 -9.65 2.80 14.65
C HIS A 46 -8.61 1.66 14.64
N LYS A 47 -8.19 1.19 15.84
CA LYS A 47 -7.22 0.09 15.98
C LYS A 47 -7.83 -1.24 15.55
N VAL A 48 -9.05 -1.51 15.99
CA VAL A 48 -9.77 -2.73 15.61
C VAL A 48 -10.04 -2.74 14.11
N ILE A 49 -10.49 -1.60 13.54
CA ILE A 49 -10.70 -1.46 12.09
C ILE A 49 -9.39 -1.67 11.33
N GLY A 50 -8.28 -1.10 11.81
CA GLY A 50 -6.95 -1.32 11.22
C GLY A 50 -6.54 -2.80 11.21
N LEU A 51 -6.79 -3.53 12.31
CA LEU A 51 -6.53 -4.97 12.38
C LEU A 51 -7.49 -5.79 11.50
N GLN A 52 -8.76 -5.41 11.39
CA GLN A 52 -9.70 -6.04 10.45
C GLN A 52 -9.18 -5.93 9.01
N PHE A 53 -8.74 -4.75 8.58
CA PHE A 53 -8.09 -4.58 7.28
C PHE A 53 -6.83 -5.43 7.16
N LEU A 54 -5.96 -5.47 8.18
CA LEU A 54 -4.73 -6.25 8.15
C LEU A 54 -5.00 -7.74 7.90
N PHE A 55 -5.88 -8.35 8.68
CA PHE A 55 -6.18 -9.78 8.52
C PHE A 55 -6.89 -10.10 7.20
N SER A 56 -7.83 -9.24 6.79
CA SER A 56 -8.50 -9.40 5.48
C SER A 56 -7.49 -9.32 4.33
N THR A 57 -6.56 -8.38 4.38
CA THR A 57 -5.54 -8.22 3.33
C THR A 57 -4.52 -9.35 3.31
N LEU A 58 -4.13 -9.90 4.46
CA LEU A 58 -3.26 -11.09 4.51
C LEU A 58 -3.93 -12.31 3.86
N LEU A 59 -5.24 -12.49 4.06
CA LEU A 59 -6.00 -13.54 3.38
C LEU A 59 -6.03 -13.32 1.85
N TRP A 60 -6.34 -12.10 1.40
CA TRP A 60 -6.37 -11.77 -0.03
C TRP A 60 -4.98 -11.81 -0.67
N PHE A 61 -3.93 -11.51 0.09
CA PHE A 61 -2.54 -11.68 -0.37
C PHE A 61 -2.22 -13.14 -0.71
N LEU A 62 -2.68 -14.08 0.12
CA LEU A 62 -2.56 -15.52 -0.18
C LEU A 62 -3.32 -15.88 -1.47
N VAL A 63 -4.57 -15.43 -1.61
CA VAL A 63 -5.37 -15.68 -2.82
C VAL A 63 -4.68 -15.11 -4.07
N GLY A 64 -4.30 -13.83 -4.04
CA GLY A 64 -3.61 -13.18 -5.15
C GLY A 64 -2.28 -13.84 -5.52
N GLY A 65 -1.51 -14.29 -4.52
CA GLY A 65 -0.27 -15.03 -4.71
C GLY A 65 -0.47 -16.39 -5.39
N LEU A 66 -1.51 -17.14 -5.01
CA LEU A 66 -1.86 -18.41 -5.65
C LEU A 66 -2.30 -18.23 -7.10
N LEU A 67 -3.07 -17.18 -7.42
CA LEU A 67 -3.42 -16.83 -8.79
C LEU A 67 -2.16 -16.53 -9.64
N ALA A 68 -1.19 -15.79 -9.07
CA ALA A 68 0.09 -15.52 -9.73
C ALA A 68 0.91 -16.78 -9.98
N LEU A 69 0.96 -17.71 -9.01
CA LEU A 69 1.65 -18.99 -9.20
C LEU A 69 1.02 -19.82 -10.31
N ALA A 70 -0.30 -19.84 -10.42
CA ALA A 70 -1.00 -20.54 -11.50
C ALA A 70 -0.66 -19.92 -12.88
N VAL A 71 -0.62 -18.58 -12.98
CA VAL A 71 -0.14 -17.87 -14.18
C VAL A 71 1.30 -18.29 -14.51
N ARG A 72 2.19 -18.28 -13.52
CA ARG A 72 3.60 -18.66 -13.73
C ARG A 72 3.77 -20.14 -14.10
N TRP A 73 2.94 -21.02 -13.54
CA TRP A 73 2.93 -22.44 -13.89
C TRP A 73 2.65 -22.65 -15.38
N GLN A 74 1.58 -22.01 -15.89
CA GLN A 74 1.21 -22.12 -17.31
C GLN A 74 2.32 -21.60 -18.23
N VAL A 75 2.98 -20.50 -17.90
CA VAL A 75 4.05 -19.92 -18.72
C VAL A 75 5.32 -20.77 -18.70
N ALA A 76 5.63 -21.43 -17.57
CA ALA A 76 6.81 -22.29 -17.46
C ALA A 76 6.62 -23.66 -18.12
N TRP A 77 5.45 -24.24 -17.95
CA TRP A 77 5.10 -25.58 -18.43
C TRP A 77 3.75 -25.55 -19.14
N PRO A 78 3.70 -24.97 -20.35
CA PRO A 78 2.44 -24.81 -21.08
C PRO A 78 1.70 -26.14 -21.21
N TRP A 79 0.40 -26.10 -20.93
CA TRP A 79 -0.54 -27.22 -21.07
C TRP A 79 -0.23 -28.44 -20.17
N SER A 80 0.62 -28.27 -19.16
CA SER A 80 0.81 -29.27 -18.11
C SER A 80 -0.28 -29.18 -17.05
N ASP A 81 -0.52 -30.28 -16.34
CA ASP A 81 -1.47 -30.30 -15.23
C ASP A 81 -1.04 -29.33 -14.12
N VAL A 82 -1.98 -28.48 -13.71
CA VAL A 82 -1.73 -27.55 -12.62
C VAL A 82 -1.94 -28.25 -11.27
N PRO A 83 -0.93 -28.33 -10.39
CA PRO A 83 -1.07 -29.01 -9.12
C PRO A 83 -2.21 -28.41 -8.29
N VAL A 84 -3.04 -29.25 -7.68
CA VAL A 84 -4.17 -28.91 -6.80
C VAL A 84 -5.26 -28.10 -7.50
N LEU A 85 -4.93 -26.91 -8.01
CA LEU A 85 -5.90 -25.99 -8.63
C LEU A 85 -6.44 -26.55 -9.97
N GLY A 86 -5.63 -27.29 -10.73
CA GLY A 86 -6.05 -27.89 -11.98
C GLY A 86 -7.23 -28.86 -11.82
N LYS A 87 -7.28 -29.60 -10.71
CA LYS A 87 -8.39 -30.49 -10.40
C LYS A 87 -9.65 -29.76 -9.90
N LEU A 88 -9.49 -28.57 -9.32
CA LEU A 88 -10.61 -27.79 -8.77
C LEU A 88 -11.26 -26.90 -9.82
N PHE A 89 -10.48 -26.33 -10.73
CA PHE A 89 -10.94 -25.30 -11.66
C PHE A 89 -10.66 -25.59 -13.13
N ALA A 90 -9.84 -26.61 -13.44
CA ALA A 90 -9.47 -26.90 -14.80
C ALA A 90 -10.56 -27.71 -15.53
N GLN A 91 -10.81 -27.28 -16.73
CA GLN A 91 -11.59 -28.04 -17.70
C GLN A 91 -10.74 -29.22 -18.20
N GLN A 92 -11.31 -30.43 -18.25
CA GLN A 92 -10.73 -31.64 -18.85
C GLN A 92 -9.24 -31.94 -18.51
N GLY A 93 -9.01 -32.85 -17.59
CA GLY A 93 -7.69 -33.45 -17.35
C GLY A 93 -6.74 -32.69 -16.45
N GLY A 94 -7.11 -31.53 -15.89
CA GLY A 94 -6.25 -30.74 -14.99
C GLY A 94 -5.42 -29.66 -15.69
N GLN A 95 -5.53 -29.52 -17.01
CA GLN A 95 -4.86 -28.51 -17.81
C GLN A 95 -5.63 -27.18 -17.78
N MET A 96 -4.89 -26.08 -17.95
CA MET A 96 -5.47 -24.74 -17.97
C MET A 96 -5.91 -24.37 -19.40
N SER A 97 -7.16 -23.86 -19.56
CA SER A 97 -7.57 -23.30 -20.85
C SER A 97 -7.00 -21.88 -21.04
N PRO A 98 -6.86 -21.37 -22.28
CA PRO A 98 -6.42 -19.99 -22.54
C PRO A 98 -7.32 -18.93 -21.88
N GLU A 99 -8.62 -19.18 -21.86
CA GLU A 99 -9.62 -18.29 -21.23
C GLU A 99 -9.40 -18.25 -19.71
N PHE A 100 -9.19 -19.40 -19.08
CA PHE A 100 -8.91 -19.48 -17.64
C PHE A 100 -7.59 -18.78 -17.29
N TYR A 101 -6.55 -18.94 -18.11
CA TYR A 101 -5.30 -18.20 -17.96
C TYR A 101 -5.54 -16.69 -17.98
N THR A 102 -6.38 -16.21 -18.91
CA THR A 102 -6.74 -14.79 -19.02
C THR A 102 -7.49 -14.28 -17.78
N MET A 103 -8.39 -15.08 -17.22
CA MET A 103 -9.04 -14.80 -15.94
C MET A 103 -8.05 -14.71 -14.79
N LEU A 104 -7.07 -15.62 -14.72
CA LEU A 104 -6.10 -15.66 -13.63
C LEU A 104 -5.25 -14.39 -13.56
N PHE A 105 -4.67 -13.91 -14.66
CA PHE A 105 -3.86 -12.69 -14.61
C PHE A 105 -4.73 -11.44 -14.39
N THR A 106 -5.98 -11.42 -14.90
CA THR A 106 -6.93 -10.34 -14.65
C THR A 106 -7.27 -10.25 -13.17
N MET A 107 -7.62 -11.39 -12.55
CA MET A 107 -8.02 -11.42 -11.14
C MET A 107 -6.82 -11.32 -10.19
N HIS A 108 -5.65 -11.84 -10.55
CA HIS A 108 -4.42 -11.61 -9.79
C HIS A 108 -4.17 -10.10 -9.62
N ALA A 109 -4.14 -9.35 -10.71
CA ALA A 109 -3.90 -7.92 -10.65
C ALA A 109 -5.00 -7.19 -9.87
N THR A 110 -6.27 -7.53 -10.10
CA THR A 110 -7.43 -6.97 -9.40
C THR A 110 -7.32 -7.17 -7.89
N VAL A 111 -7.08 -8.40 -7.45
CA VAL A 111 -6.95 -8.73 -6.02
C VAL A 111 -5.75 -8.02 -5.41
N MET A 112 -4.58 -8.07 -6.04
CA MET A 112 -3.36 -7.47 -5.48
C MET A 112 -3.45 -5.95 -5.35
N ILE A 113 -4.06 -5.26 -6.31
CA ILE A 113 -4.20 -3.80 -6.30
C ILE A 113 -5.30 -3.37 -5.33
N PHE A 114 -6.52 -3.89 -5.50
CA PHE A 114 -7.70 -3.36 -4.83
C PHE A 114 -8.01 -4.00 -3.49
N LEU A 115 -7.57 -5.24 -3.25
CA LEU A 115 -7.87 -5.97 -2.01
C LEU A 115 -6.65 -6.18 -1.12
N VAL A 116 -5.43 -5.92 -1.61
CA VAL A 116 -4.19 -6.14 -0.85
C VAL A 116 -3.43 -4.84 -0.64
N ILE A 117 -2.79 -4.29 -1.67
CA ILE A 117 -1.78 -3.22 -1.50
C ILE A 117 -2.41 -1.95 -0.92
N ILE A 118 -3.49 -1.46 -1.51
CA ILE A 118 -4.16 -0.24 -1.03
C ILE A 118 -4.77 -0.46 0.35
N PRO A 119 -5.54 -1.55 0.60
CA PRO A 119 -6.12 -1.78 1.92
C PRO A 119 -5.11 -2.05 3.03
N VAL A 120 -3.98 -2.71 2.78
CA VAL A 120 -2.98 -2.90 3.85
C VAL A 120 -2.31 -1.58 4.23
N LEU A 121 -2.00 -0.73 3.27
CA LEU A 121 -1.32 0.53 3.53
C LEU A 121 -2.26 1.60 4.09
N ALA A 122 -3.29 1.94 3.35
CA ALA A 122 -4.25 2.96 3.77
C ALA A 122 -5.24 2.39 4.80
N GLY A 123 -5.82 1.21 4.57
CA GLY A 123 -6.81 0.62 5.45
C GLY A 123 -6.22 0.15 6.80
N ALA A 124 -5.20 -0.71 6.78
CA ALA A 124 -4.66 -1.25 8.02
C ALA A 124 -3.74 -0.25 8.73
N PHE A 125 -2.62 0.13 8.12
CA PHE A 125 -1.66 1.04 8.76
C PHE A 125 -2.22 2.45 8.91
N GLY A 126 -2.96 2.97 7.92
CA GLY A 126 -3.57 4.30 8.04
C GLY A 126 -4.51 4.40 9.23
N ASN A 127 -5.45 3.45 9.38
CA ASN A 127 -6.34 3.44 10.53
C ASN A 127 -5.59 3.24 11.85
N PHE A 128 -4.64 2.32 11.91
CA PHE A 128 -3.94 2.04 13.14
C PHE A 128 -3.02 3.19 13.59
N LEU A 129 -2.27 3.79 12.67
CA LEU A 129 -1.18 4.71 13.00
C LEU A 129 -1.58 6.19 13.04
N ILE A 130 -2.54 6.64 12.20
CA ILE A 130 -2.84 8.08 12.10
C ILE A 130 -3.18 8.68 13.48
N PRO A 131 -4.18 8.19 14.24
CA PRO A 131 -4.48 8.77 15.53
C PRO A 131 -3.32 8.69 16.51
N LEU A 132 -2.62 7.55 16.57
CA LEU A 132 -1.47 7.35 17.46
C LEU A 132 -0.32 8.31 17.16
N MET A 133 0.02 8.51 15.90
CA MET A 133 1.17 9.35 15.52
C MET A 133 0.89 10.84 15.60
N ILE A 134 -0.39 11.25 15.63
CA ILE A 134 -0.77 12.67 15.78
C ILE A 134 -1.27 13.02 17.18
N GLY A 135 -1.44 12.03 18.07
CA GLY A 135 -1.91 12.22 19.43
C GLY A 135 -3.43 12.42 19.56
N ALA A 136 -4.21 11.82 18.65
CA ALA A 136 -5.66 11.81 18.71
C ALA A 136 -6.18 10.53 19.39
N ASP A 137 -7.35 10.63 20.01
CA ASP A 137 -8.00 9.49 20.66
C ASP A 137 -8.60 8.49 19.67
N ASP A 138 -9.13 8.98 18.54
CA ASP A 138 -9.70 8.19 17.44
C ASP A 138 -9.71 9.00 16.15
N MET A 139 -10.26 8.44 15.07
CA MET A 139 -10.54 9.15 13.82
C MET A 139 -11.66 10.18 13.99
N ALA A 140 -11.66 11.23 13.15
CA ALA A 140 -12.66 12.29 13.18
C ALA A 140 -14.10 11.76 12.99
N PHE A 141 -14.28 10.74 12.17
CA PHE A 141 -15.56 10.15 11.87
C PHE A 141 -15.56 8.63 12.09
N PRO A 142 -15.69 8.13 13.36
CA PRO A 142 -15.57 6.70 13.66
C PRO A 142 -16.61 5.83 12.93
N THR A 143 -17.84 6.33 12.73
CA THR A 143 -18.88 5.61 11.98
C THR A 143 -18.54 5.48 10.50
N LEU A 144 -18.04 6.55 9.85
CA LEU A 144 -17.58 6.48 8.46
C LEU A 144 -16.37 5.55 8.33
N ASN A 145 -15.52 5.52 9.35
CA ASN A 145 -14.39 4.60 9.41
C ASN A 145 -14.83 3.14 9.40
N MET A 146 -15.76 2.78 10.26
CA MET A 146 -16.38 1.45 10.29
C MET A 146 -17.01 1.12 8.93
N LEU A 147 -17.79 2.03 8.35
CA LEU A 147 -18.44 1.84 7.06
C LEU A 147 -17.40 1.65 5.94
N SER A 148 -16.25 2.33 5.96
CA SER A 148 -15.20 2.13 4.96
C SER A 148 -14.74 0.68 4.89
N TYR A 149 -14.56 0.03 6.03
CA TYR A 149 -14.25 -1.40 6.08
C TYR A 149 -15.41 -2.26 5.57
N TRP A 150 -16.65 -1.97 6.00
CA TRP A 150 -17.81 -2.79 5.65
C TRP A 150 -18.21 -2.67 4.17
N PHE A 151 -17.88 -1.57 3.48
CA PHE A 151 -18.03 -1.46 2.02
C PHE A 151 -17.04 -2.34 1.25
N MET A 152 -15.96 -2.83 1.87
CA MET A 152 -15.09 -3.84 1.25
C MET A 152 -15.74 -5.23 1.15
N TRP A 153 -16.69 -5.58 2.03
CA TRP A 153 -17.31 -6.91 2.03
C TRP A 153 -18.15 -7.21 0.79
N PRO A 154 -19.01 -6.31 0.30
CA PRO A 154 -19.65 -6.49 -1.00
C PRO A 154 -18.64 -6.62 -2.15
N ALA A 155 -17.52 -5.90 -2.11
CA ALA A 155 -16.47 -6.06 -3.12
C ALA A 155 -15.81 -7.45 -3.04
N PHE A 156 -15.47 -7.93 -1.82
CA PHE A 156 -14.97 -9.29 -1.61
C PHE A 156 -15.94 -10.35 -2.16
N ALA A 157 -17.24 -10.18 -1.85
CA ALA A 157 -18.28 -11.08 -2.33
C ALA A 157 -18.41 -11.05 -3.87
N ALA A 158 -18.43 -9.87 -4.49
CA ALA A 158 -18.56 -9.71 -5.93
C ALA A 158 -17.36 -10.33 -6.68
N PHE A 159 -16.14 -10.02 -6.27
CA PHE A 159 -14.94 -10.59 -6.89
C PHE A 159 -14.84 -12.10 -6.68
N SER A 160 -15.22 -12.62 -5.51
CA SER A 160 -15.25 -14.07 -5.26
C SER A 160 -16.32 -14.76 -6.10
N ALA A 161 -17.53 -14.22 -6.11
CA ALA A 161 -18.66 -14.78 -6.86
C ALA A 161 -18.40 -14.81 -8.37
N SER A 162 -17.57 -13.88 -8.88
CA SER A 162 -17.24 -13.83 -10.29
C SER A 162 -16.59 -15.12 -10.83
N PHE A 163 -15.91 -15.90 -10.00
CA PHE A 163 -15.33 -17.17 -10.39
C PHE A 163 -16.35 -18.31 -10.58
N PHE A 164 -17.55 -18.14 -10.01
CA PHE A 164 -18.58 -19.20 -9.95
C PHE A 164 -19.80 -18.93 -10.85
N VAL A 165 -19.79 -17.84 -11.63
CA VAL A 165 -20.83 -17.54 -12.61
C VAL A 165 -20.53 -18.21 -13.95
N GLU A 166 -21.55 -18.32 -14.82
CA GLU A 166 -21.39 -18.82 -16.17
C GLU A 166 -20.36 -18.00 -16.95
N GLY A 167 -19.44 -18.65 -17.62
CA GLY A 167 -18.31 -18.05 -18.31
C GLY A 167 -17.11 -17.69 -17.41
N GLY A 168 -17.24 -17.81 -16.08
CA GLY A 168 -16.17 -17.55 -15.13
C GLY A 168 -15.92 -16.07 -14.84
N ALA A 169 -14.78 -15.80 -14.18
CA ALA A 169 -14.38 -14.46 -13.74
C ALA A 169 -14.04 -13.53 -14.92
N ALA A 170 -13.89 -12.22 -14.60
CA ALA A 170 -13.51 -11.23 -15.60
C ALA A 170 -12.21 -11.59 -16.32
N SER A 171 -12.19 -11.44 -17.63
CA SER A 171 -11.08 -11.83 -18.52
C SER A 171 -10.55 -10.69 -19.41
N SER A 172 -11.06 -9.46 -19.24
CA SER A 172 -10.65 -8.31 -20.06
C SER A 172 -9.35 -7.61 -19.60
N GLY A 173 -8.61 -8.22 -18.65
CA GLY A 173 -7.52 -7.57 -17.94
C GLY A 173 -8.05 -6.61 -16.86
N TRP A 174 -7.22 -6.29 -15.86
CA TRP A 174 -7.61 -5.41 -14.76
C TRP A 174 -7.89 -3.96 -15.21
N THR A 175 -7.47 -3.58 -16.42
CA THR A 175 -7.73 -2.29 -17.04
C THR A 175 -9.11 -2.18 -17.69
N SER A 176 -9.79 -3.32 -17.88
CA SER A 176 -11.21 -3.38 -18.34
C SER A 176 -11.48 -2.60 -19.63
N TYR A 177 -10.62 -2.77 -20.65
CA TYR A 177 -10.74 -1.99 -21.89
C TYR A 177 -11.97 -2.37 -22.72
N PRO A 178 -12.77 -1.37 -23.17
CA PRO A 178 -13.70 -1.57 -24.26
C PRO A 178 -12.93 -1.93 -25.56
N THR A 179 -13.44 -2.70 -26.49
CA THR A 179 -14.84 -3.20 -26.55
C THR A 179 -15.01 -4.55 -25.84
N LEU A 180 -13.93 -5.21 -25.47
CA LEU A 180 -13.94 -6.51 -24.80
C LEU A 180 -14.73 -6.45 -23.48
N ALA A 181 -14.54 -5.39 -22.69
CA ALA A 181 -15.18 -5.26 -21.38
C ALA A 181 -16.63 -4.77 -21.44
N THR A 182 -17.04 -4.06 -22.50
CA THR A 182 -18.42 -3.56 -22.65
C THR A 182 -19.36 -4.58 -23.27
N ASN A 183 -18.86 -5.54 -24.04
CA ASN A 183 -19.69 -6.53 -24.68
C ASN A 183 -19.81 -7.82 -23.85
N VAL A 184 -21.04 -8.15 -23.46
CA VAL A 184 -21.33 -9.31 -22.60
C VAL A 184 -21.06 -10.67 -23.27
N ASN A 185 -20.97 -10.69 -24.62
CA ASN A 185 -20.76 -11.90 -25.41
C ASN A 185 -19.40 -11.94 -26.11
N ALA A 186 -18.45 -11.06 -25.75
CA ALA A 186 -17.18 -10.95 -26.45
C ALA A 186 -16.27 -12.18 -26.25
N ALA A 187 -16.22 -12.74 -25.04
CA ALA A 187 -15.40 -13.89 -24.68
C ALA A 187 -15.90 -14.51 -23.37
N PRO A 188 -15.51 -15.75 -23.02
CA PRO A 188 -15.69 -16.26 -21.67
C PRO A 188 -15.17 -15.28 -20.61
N GLY A 189 -15.95 -15.03 -19.55
CA GLY A 189 -15.66 -14.01 -18.54
C GLY A 189 -16.12 -12.59 -18.89
N SER A 190 -16.54 -12.32 -20.12
CA SER A 190 -17.12 -11.02 -20.51
C SER A 190 -18.58 -10.83 -20.05
N GLY A 191 -19.26 -11.90 -19.61
CA GLY A 191 -20.63 -11.88 -19.10
C GLY A 191 -20.72 -11.38 -17.65
N TRP A 192 -21.39 -12.15 -16.80
CA TRP A 192 -21.58 -11.81 -15.38
C TRP A 192 -20.28 -11.61 -14.61
N GLY A 193 -19.19 -12.33 -14.95
CA GLY A 193 -17.90 -12.15 -14.32
C GLY A 193 -17.38 -10.72 -14.41
N GLN A 194 -17.46 -10.11 -15.60
CA GLN A 194 -17.07 -8.71 -15.81
C GLN A 194 -18.05 -7.73 -15.13
N THR A 195 -19.34 -8.03 -15.11
CA THR A 195 -20.34 -7.22 -14.42
C THR A 195 -20.08 -7.18 -12.92
N LEU A 196 -19.82 -8.34 -12.30
CA LEU A 196 -19.47 -8.44 -10.88
C LEU A 196 -18.14 -7.75 -10.58
N TRP A 197 -17.19 -7.78 -11.50
CA TRP A 197 -15.95 -7.05 -11.39
C TRP A 197 -16.17 -5.53 -11.25
N LEU A 198 -17.04 -4.95 -12.11
CA LEU A 198 -17.41 -3.52 -12.04
C LEU A 198 -18.16 -3.17 -10.76
N VAL A 199 -19.06 -4.04 -10.30
CA VAL A 199 -19.76 -3.86 -9.02
C VAL A 199 -18.78 -3.86 -7.87
N GLY A 200 -17.86 -4.84 -7.83
CA GLY A 200 -16.81 -4.90 -6.81
C GLY A 200 -15.93 -3.65 -6.80
N LEU A 201 -15.51 -3.18 -7.99
CA LEU A 201 -14.70 -1.98 -8.12
C LEU A 201 -15.42 -0.73 -7.60
N THR A 202 -16.72 -0.62 -7.82
CA THR A 202 -17.54 0.49 -7.30
C THR A 202 -17.54 0.52 -5.77
N PHE A 203 -17.71 -0.62 -5.12
CA PHE A 203 -17.67 -0.72 -3.66
C PHE A 203 -16.29 -0.39 -3.08
N VAL A 204 -15.21 -0.82 -3.73
CA VAL A 204 -13.83 -0.40 -3.37
C VAL A 204 -13.68 1.11 -3.47
N GLY A 205 -14.20 1.72 -4.54
CA GLY A 205 -14.19 3.18 -4.73
C GLY A 205 -14.87 3.92 -3.58
N VAL A 206 -16.09 3.50 -3.21
CA VAL A 206 -16.83 4.09 -2.08
C VAL A 206 -16.06 3.93 -0.77
N SER A 207 -15.57 2.72 -0.47
CA SER A 207 -14.78 2.42 0.73
C SER A 207 -13.60 3.40 0.87
N SER A 208 -12.81 3.53 -0.19
CA SER A 208 -11.60 4.37 -0.19
C SER A 208 -11.91 5.86 -0.10
N MET A 209 -13.01 6.33 -0.70
CA MET A 209 -13.46 7.73 -0.56
C MET A 209 -13.85 8.07 0.90
N LEU A 210 -14.56 7.17 1.58
CA LEU A 210 -14.90 7.34 3.00
C LEU A 210 -13.65 7.45 3.87
N GLY A 211 -12.67 6.58 3.63
CA GLY A 211 -11.37 6.62 4.31
C GLY A 211 -10.62 7.91 4.05
N SER A 212 -10.58 8.40 2.82
CA SER A 212 -9.82 9.59 2.45
C SER A 212 -10.35 10.86 3.15
N VAL A 213 -11.66 11.06 3.18
CA VAL A 213 -12.30 12.18 3.90
C VAL A 213 -11.96 12.13 5.39
N ASN A 214 -12.04 10.94 5.96
CA ASN A 214 -11.76 10.73 7.38
C ASN A 214 -10.28 11.05 7.71
N TYR A 215 -9.34 10.55 6.92
CA TYR A 215 -7.90 10.79 7.15
C TYR A 215 -7.53 12.26 7.03
N MET A 216 -8.00 12.94 5.98
CA MET A 216 -7.74 14.37 5.82
C MET A 216 -8.26 15.16 7.01
N THR A 217 -9.50 14.92 7.42
CA THR A 217 -10.13 15.62 8.55
C THR A 217 -9.39 15.36 9.85
N THR A 218 -9.06 14.09 10.14
CA THR A 218 -8.34 13.69 11.35
C THR A 218 -6.97 14.37 11.42
N ILE A 219 -6.17 14.29 10.35
CA ILE A 219 -4.81 14.85 10.33
C ILE A 219 -4.83 16.38 10.41
N ILE A 220 -5.81 17.05 9.81
CA ILE A 220 -5.89 18.52 9.85
C ILE A 220 -6.38 19.03 11.20
N LEU A 221 -7.41 18.39 11.78
CA LEU A 221 -8.16 18.99 12.91
C LEU A 221 -7.82 18.38 14.27
N MET A 222 -7.28 17.16 14.34
CA MET A 222 -7.17 16.39 15.59
C MET A 222 -5.73 16.20 16.08
N ARG A 223 -4.77 17.00 15.57
CA ARG A 223 -3.39 16.93 16.06
C ARG A 223 -3.28 17.38 17.51
N ALA A 224 -2.43 16.69 18.27
CA ALA A 224 -2.09 17.05 19.63
C ALA A 224 -1.56 18.49 19.73
N PRO A 225 -1.73 19.17 20.88
CA PRO A 225 -1.13 20.48 21.13
C PRO A 225 0.36 20.50 20.81
N GLY A 226 0.82 21.50 20.06
CA GLY A 226 2.20 21.65 19.61
C GLY A 226 2.59 20.83 18.37
N MET A 227 1.75 19.90 17.89
CA MET A 227 1.96 19.13 16.67
C MET A 227 1.64 20.01 15.44
N THR A 228 2.59 20.81 15.00
CA THR A 228 2.46 21.55 13.73
C THR A 228 2.64 20.63 12.54
N MET A 229 2.27 21.07 11.33
CA MET A 229 2.42 20.25 10.12
C MET A 229 3.87 19.77 9.93
N PHE A 230 4.87 20.62 10.13
CA PHE A 230 6.29 20.25 10.02
C PHE A 230 6.88 19.54 11.27
N ARG A 231 6.02 19.11 12.18
CA ARG A 231 6.35 18.13 13.24
C ARG A 231 5.72 16.76 13.00
N LEU A 232 4.97 16.58 11.90
CA LEU A 232 4.41 15.30 11.51
C LEU A 232 5.51 14.34 11.02
N PRO A 233 5.48 13.06 11.40
CA PRO A 233 6.31 12.01 10.80
C PRO A 233 6.03 11.85 9.30
N MET A 234 6.98 11.29 8.55
CA MET A 234 6.83 11.07 7.11
C MET A 234 5.70 10.09 6.77
N THR A 235 5.42 9.12 7.63
CA THR A 235 4.25 8.25 7.49
C THR A 235 2.97 9.07 7.42
N ILE A 236 2.78 10.05 8.30
CA ILE A 236 1.57 10.89 8.33
C ILE A 236 1.49 11.82 7.12
N TRP A 237 2.61 12.42 6.70
CA TRP A 237 2.65 13.19 5.47
C TRP A 237 2.26 12.36 4.24
N ALA A 238 2.82 11.14 4.14
CA ALA A 238 2.51 10.23 3.05
C ALA A 238 1.04 9.79 3.06
N MET A 239 0.48 9.47 4.23
CA MET A 239 -0.94 9.12 4.38
C MET A 239 -1.86 10.30 4.04
N PHE A 240 -1.51 11.52 4.47
CA PHE A 240 -2.27 12.73 4.15
C PHE A 240 -2.32 12.99 2.65
N ILE A 241 -1.17 12.97 1.99
CA ILE A 241 -1.08 13.20 0.54
C ILE A 241 -1.77 12.08 -0.24
N THR A 242 -1.66 10.83 0.24
CA THR A 242 -2.39 9.70 -0.33
C THR A 242 -3.90 9.87 -0.22
N ALA A 243 -4.39 10.37 0.92
CA ALA A 243 -5.82 10.66 1.09
C ALA A 243 -6.30 11.76 0.12
N VAL A 244 -5.47 12.78 -0.12
CA VAL A 244 -5.76 13.80 -1.14
C VAL A 244 -5.83 13.18 -2.54
N LEU A 245 -4.87 12.32 -2.91
CA LEU A 245 -4.91 11.62 -4.20
C LEU A 245 -6.20 10.80 -4.37
N GLN A 246 -6.58 10.05 -3.34
CA GLN A 246 -7.80 9.25 -3.34
C GLN A 246 -9.05 10.11 -3.51
N ALA A 247 -9.15 11.24 -2.80
CA ALA A 247 -10.31 12.12 -2.87
C ALA A 247 -10.56 12.68 -4.27
N PHE A 248 -9.51 12.94 -5.05
CA PHE A 248 -9.64 13.49 -6.40
C PHE A 248 -9.72 12.43 -7.50
N ALA A 249 -9.01 11.33 -7.36
CA ALA A 249 -8.91 10.32 -8.42
C ALA A 249 -10.05 9.29 -8.40
N LEU A 250 -10.48 8.84 -7.23
CA LEU A 250 -11.51 7.78 -7.10
C LEU A 250 -12.89 8.16 -7.64
N PRO A 251 -13.41 9.40 -7.48
CA PRO A 251 -14.66 9.77 -8.08
C PRO A 251 -14.71 9.57 -9.60
N VAL A 252 -13.58 9.84 -10.29
CA VAL A 252 -13.47 9.66 -11.74
C VAL A 252 -13.53 8.18 -12.12
N LEU A 253 -12.80 7.31 -11.40
CA LEU A 253 -12.89 5.85 -11.63
C LEU A 253 -14.30 5.33 -11.36
N THR A 254 -14.91 5.75 -10.26
CA THR A 254 -16.27 5.29 -9.87
C THR A 254 -17.29 5.71 -10.92
N ALA A 255 -17.22 6.95 -11.40
CA ALA A 255 -18.09 7.44 -12.48
C ALA A 255 -17.87 6.63 -13.78
N ALA A 256 -16.62 6.42 -14.19
CA ALA A 256 -16.29 5.61 -15.37
C ALA A 256 -16.78 4.16 -15.21
N GLY A 257 -16.65 3.57 -14.02
CA GLY A 257 -17.17 2.24 -13.71
C GLY A 257 -18.69 2.15 -13.89
N PHE A 258 -19.45 3.15 -13.41
CA PHE A 258 -20.89 3.22 -13.66
C PHE A 258 -21.23 3.38 -15.14
N MET A 259 -20.52 4.24 -15.87
CA MET A 259 -20.74 4.40 -17.32
C MET A 259 -20.52 3.08 -18.05
N GLN A 260 -19.45 2.33 -17.72
CA GLN A 260 -19.20 1.02 -18.33
C GLN A 260 -20.25 -0.02 -17.89
N LEU A 261 -20.72 0.05 -16.65
CA LEU A 261 -21.82 -0.81 -16.18
C LEU A 261 -23.12 -0.54 -16.95
N PHE A 262 -23.43 0.72 -17.24
CA PHE A 262 -24.60 1.10 -18.03
C PHE A 262 -24.47 0.66 -19.49
N ASP A 263 -23.30 0.77 -20.11
CA ASP A 263 -23.07 0.21 -21.45
C ASP A 263 -23.38 -1.28 -21.50
N ARG A 264 -23.05 -2.02 -20.43
CA ARG A 264 -23.28 -3.47 -20.32
C ARG A 264 -24.71 -3.88 -19.99
N THR A 265 -25.41 -3.08 -19.17
CA THR A 265 -26.71 -3.47 -18.57
C THR A 265 -27.90 -2.70 -19.12
N LEU A 266 -27.68 -1.47 -19.54
CA LEU A 266 -28.74 -0.59 -20.04
C LEU A 266 -28.63 -0.31 -21.55
N GLY A 267 -27.59 -0.82 -22.23
CA GLY A 267 -27.37 -0.62 -23.66
C GLY A 267 -27.00 0.82 -24.02
N THR A 268 -26.40 1.58 -23.11
CA THR A 268 -25.82 2.88 -23.45
C THR A 268 -24.54 2.71 -24.29
N GLY A 269 -24.08 3.77 -24.91
CA GLY A 269 -22.92 3.75 -25.81
C GLY A 269 -21.84 4.73 -25.41
N PHE A 270 -21.47 4.82 -24.13
CA PHE A 270 -20.39 5.73 -23.68
C PHE A 270 -19.03 5.36 -24.26
N PHE A 271 -18.73 4.06 -24.30
CA PHE A 271 -17.41 3.55 -24.68
C PHE A 271 -17.45 2.60 -25.86
N THR A 272 -18.60 2.17 -26.30
CA THR A 272 -18.77 1.23 -27.41
C THR A 272 -18.93 1.98 -28.72
N PRO A 273 -18.03 1.81 -29.70
CA PRO A 273 -18.17 2.46 -31.01
C PRO A 273 -19.32 1.87 -31.80
N GLU A 274 -19.92 2.68 -32.68
CA GLU A 274 -20.92 2.23 -33.65
C GLU A 274 -20.31 1.24 -34.65
N GLY A 275 -21.11 0.27 -35.10
CA GLY A 275 -20.68 -0.70 -36.12
C GLY A 275 -19.71 -1.77 -35.61
N ASN A 276 -19.53 -1.92 -34.29
CA ASN A 276 -18.70 -2.98 -33.74
C ASN A 276 -19.29 -4.36 -34.05
N ILE A 277 -18.48 -5.27 -34.60
CA ILE A 277 -18.90 -6.63 -34.96
C ILE A 277 -18.50 -7.58 -33.83
N VAL A 278 -19.50 -8.25 -33.24
CA VAL A 278 -19.32 -9.28 -32.22
C VAL A 278 -20.15 -10.50 -32.58
N ASN A 279 -19.52 -11.67 -32.59
CA ASN A 279 -20.16 -12.94 -32.97
C ASN A 279 -20.89 -12.85 -34.34
N ASN A 280 -20.26 -12.25 -35.33
CA ASN A 280 -20.81 -12.01 -36.68
C ASN A 280 -22.07 -11.13 -36.73
N ALA A 281 -22.40 -10.42 -35.66
CA ALA A 281 -23.48 -9.47 -35.62
C ALA A 281 -22.94 -8.05 -35.38
N VAL A 282 -23.52 -7.07 -36.11
CA VAL A 282 -23.20 -5.65 -35.90
C VAL A 282 -23.89 -5.18 -34.63
N ALA A 283 -23.15 -4.67 -33.66
CA ALA A 283 -23.72 -4.02 -32.50
C ALA A 283 -24.33 -2.68 -32.91
N THR A 284 -25.63 -2.52 -32.67
CA THR A 284 -26.39 -1.34 -33.07
C THR A 284 -26.32 -0.20 -32.06
N ALA A 285 -25.95 -0.50 -30.81
CA ALA A 285 -25.67 0.51 -29.79
C ALA A 285 -24.23 1.00 -29.95
N GLY A 286 -24.03 2.31 -30.06
CA GLY A 286 -22.69 2.83 -30.29
C GLY A 286 -22.62 4.36 -30.29
N GLY A 287 -21.56 4.87 -30.91
CA GLY A 287 -21.24 6.31 -30.94
C GLY A 287 -20.28 6.74 -29.87
N GLY A 288 -19.92 5.84 -28.93
CA GLY A 288 -18.91 6.06 -27.90
C GLY A 288 -17.49 5.80 -28.38
N GLN A 289 -16.54 6.07 -27.49
CA GLN A 289 -15.13 5.96 -27.80
C GLN A 289 -14.39 5.13 -26.74
N PRO A 290 -13.73 4.00 -27.10
CA PRO A 290 -12.90 3.22 -26.19
C PRO A 290 -11.78 4.06 -25.54
N LEU A 291 -11.26 5.04 -26.26
CA LEU A 291 -10.22 5.94 -25.77
C LEU A 291 -10.69 6.79 -24.59
N LEU A 292 -11.98 7.14 -24.53
CA LEU A 292 -12.57 7.86 -23.39
C LEU A 292 -12.44 7.04 -22.10
N TRP A 293 -12.73 5.72 -22.16
CA TRP A 293 -12.50 4.84 -21.03
C TRP A 293 -11.04 4.87 -20.59
N GLN A 294 -10.13 4.75 -21.52
CA GLN A 294 -8.70 4.73 -21.20
C GLN A 294 -8.25 6.02 -20.49
N HIS A 295 -8.71 7.19 -20.95
CA HIS A 295 -8.41 8.46 -20.28
C HIS A 295 -8.98 8.52 -18.85
N LEU A 296 -10.26 8.18 -18.66
CA LEU A 296 -10.90 8.20 -17.35
C LEU A 296 -10.28 7.17 -16.40
N PHE A 297 -10.02 5.96 -16.91
CA PHE A 297 -9.39 4.90 -16.13
C PHE A 297 -7.98 5.29 -15.68
N TRP A 298 -7.14 5.78 -16.59
CA TRP A 298 -5.76 6.13 -16.26
C TRP A 298 -5.63 7.44 -15.49
N PHE A 299 -6.57 8.36 -15.60
CA PHE A 299 -6.64 9.53 -14.72
C PHE A 299 -6.74 9.14 -13.24
N TYR A 300 -7.37 8.00 -12.94
CA TYR A 300 -7.30 7.39 -11.61
C TYR A 300 -6.10 6.46 -11.47
N SER A 301 -5.91 5.52 -12.39
CA SER A 301 -5.03 4.37 -12.17
C SER A 301 -3.55 4.75 -12.16
N HIS A 302 -3.16 5.91 -12.71
CA HIS A 302 -1.82 6.42 -12.49
C HIS A 302 -1.66 7.04 -11.10
N PRO A 303 -2.49 7.98 -10.60
CA PRO A 303 -2.49 8.33 -9.18
C PRO A 303 -2.59 7.13 -8.24
N ALA A 304 -3.28 6.06 -8.62
CA ALA A 304 -3.39 4.85 -7.82
C ALA A 304 -2.03 4.18 -7.57
N VAL A 305 -1.08 4.21 -8.53
CA VAL A 305 0.27 3.66 -8.28
C VAL A 305 1.02 4.46 -7.23
N TYR A 306 0.76 5.77 -7.14
CA TYR A 306 1.29 6.61 -6.05
C TYR A 306 0.55 6.40 -4.74
N ILE A 307 -0.76 6.20 -4.76
CA ILE A 307 -1.55 5.76 -3.58
C ILE A 307 -0.96 4.47 -3.00
N MET A 308 -0.50 3.55 -3.85
CA MET A 308 0.11 2.29 -3.42
C MET A 308 1.53 2.45 -2.84
N ILE A 309 2.34 3.38 -3.31
CA ILE A 309 3.75 3.43 -2.91
C ILE A 309 4.05 4.53 -1.86
N LEU A 310 3.37 5.69 -1.90
CA LEU A 310 3.68 6.81 -1.01
C LEU A 310 3.58 6.46 0.49
N PRO A 311 2.56 5.73 0.97
CA PRO A 311 2.51 5.32 2.37
C PRO A 311 3.72 4.48 2.78
N ALA A 312 4.13 3.52 1.94
CA ALA A 312 5.32 2.72 2.18
C ALA A 312 6.59 3.58 2.22
N MET A 313 6.71 4.59 1.34
CA MET A 313 7.82 5.56 1.37
C MET A 313 7.87 6.36 2.69
N GLY A 314 6.72 6.73 3.24
CA GLY A 314 6.62 7.38 4.54
C GLY A 314 7.10 6.48 5.66
N MET A 315 6.52 5.28 5.76
CA MET A 315 6.87 4.28 6.78
C MET A 315 8.34 3.88 6.73
N VAL A 316 8.90 3.65 5.55
CA VAL A 316 10.32 3.35 5.37
C VAL A 316 11.19 4.52 5.83
N SER A 317 10.79 5.76 5.61
CA SER A 317 11.55 6.92 6.10
C SER A 317 11.64 6.95 7.63
N ASP A 318 10.54 6.65 8.32
CA ASP A 318 10.50 6.59 9.79
C ASP A 318 11.36 5.41 10.32
N ILE A 319 11.30 4.26 9.66
CA ILE A 319 12.08 3.06 10.03
C ILE A 319 13.58 3.30 9.81
N LEU A 320 13.97 3.89 8.67
CA LEU A 320 15.37 4.18 8.36
C LEU A 320 15.99 5.14 9.39
N THR A 321 15.29 6.19 9.78
CA THR A 321 15.78 7.14 10.81
C THR A 321 15.96 6.46 12.15
N CYS A 322 14.98 5.65 12.56
CA CYS A 322 15.01 4.92 13.82
C CYS A 322 16.23 3.99 13.91
N PHE A 323 16.46 3.17 12.89
CA PHE A 323 17.55 2.17 12.93
C PHE A 323 18.89 2.66 12.35
N ALA A 324 18.93 3.82 11.70
CA ALA A 324 20.19 4.51 11.41
C ALA A 324 20.66 5.39 12.58
N ARG A 325 19.78 5.64 13.58
CA ARG A 325 20.01 6.53 14.73
C ARG A 325 20.43 7.93 14.28
N LYS A 326 19.79 8.42 13.21
CA LYS A 326 20.06 9.73 12.60
C LYS A 326 18.78 10.46 12.25
N PRO A 327 18.79 11.81 12.32
CA PRO A 327 17.71 12.61 11.76
C PRO A 327 17.51 12.33 10.27
N LEU A 328 16.27 12.45 9.79
CA LEU A 328 15.98 12.34 8.36
C LEU A 328 16.70 13.46 7.60
N PHE A 329 17.61 13.08 6.72
CA PHE A 329 18.31 14.04 5.88
C PHE A 329 17.30 14.76 4.96
N GLY A 330 17.29 16.08 5.01
CA GLY A 330 16.42 16.87 4.16
C GLY A 330 14.92 16.65 4.41
N TYR A 331 14.44 16.70 5.65
CA TYR A 331 13.04 16.47 6.00
C TYR A 331 12.05 17.31 5.17
N ARG A 332 12.26 18.64 5.06
CA ARG A 332 11.38 19.50 4.24
C ARG A 332 11.42 19.15 2.75
N PRO A 333 12.59 19.01 2.09
CA PRO A 333 12.66 18.48 0.73
C PRO A 333 11.98 17.13 0.55
N MET A 334 12.04 16.23 1.56
CA MET A 334 11.34 14.94 1.53
C MET A 334 9.82 15.12 1.50
N VAL A 335 9.26 16.03 2.32
CA VAL A 335 7.84 16.37 2.32
C VAL A 335 7.42 16.95 0.97
N TYR A 336 8.17 17.93 0.45
CA TYR A 336 7.87 18.55 -0.85
C TYR A 336 8.00 17.56 -2.00
N SER A 337 8.91 16.58 -1.91
CA SER A 337 9.03 15.52 -2.91
C SER A 337 7.79 14.61 -2.94
N VAL A 338 7.23 14.24 -1.78
CA VAL A 338 5.98 13.47 -1.73
C VAL A 338 4.84 14.24 -2.36
N ALA A 339 4.70 15.53 -2.02
CA ALA A 339 3.68 16.40 -2.59
C ALA A 339 3.89 16.64 -4.10
N GLY A 340 5.14 16.78 -4.53
CA GLY A 340 5.51 16.95 -5.94
C GLY A 340 5.18 15.71 -6.79
N ILE A 341 5.49 14.50 -6.30
CA ILE A 341 5.11 13.24 -6.96
C ILE A 341 3.59 13.16 -7.10
N ALA A 342 2.85 13.46 -6.04
CA ALA A 342 1.40 13.41 -6.06
C ALA A 342 0.78 14.41 -7.04
N GLY A 343 1.25 15.66 -7.03
CA GLY A 343 0.77 16.71 -7.95
C GLY A 343 1.07 16.37 -9.42
N LEU A 344 2.30 15.95 -9.72
CA LEU A 344 2.67 15.49 -11.06
C LEU A 344 1.85 14.27 -11.48
N GLY A 345 1.47 13.39 -10.55
CA GLY A 345 0.68 12.20 -10.81
C GLY A 345 -0.63 12.46 -11.57
N PHE A 346 -1.20 13.65 -11.46
CA PHE A 346 -2.42 14.03 -12.18
C PHE A 346 -2.20 14.53 -13.60
N ILE A 347 -0.97 14.69 -14.07
CA ILE A 347 -0.68 15.25 -15.40
C ILE A 347 0.19 14.32 -16.25
N VAL A 348 0.32 13.04 -15.87
CA VAL A 348 1.22 12.09 -16.55
C VAL A 348 0.53 10.81 -17.02
N TRP A 349 -0.77 10.61 -16.74
CA TRP A 349 -1.47 9.34 -16.99
C TRP A 349 -1.40 8.84 -18.42
N GLY A 350 -1.19 9.72 -19.40
CA GLY A 350 -1.18 9.37 -20.82
C GLY A 350 0.01 8.51 -21.23
N HIS A 351 1.06 8.37 -20.40
CA HIS A 351 2.14 7.43 -20.71
C HIS A 351 1.69 5.96 -20.74
N HIS A 352 0.59 5.62 -20.09
CA HIS A 352 -0.05 4.30 -20.22
C HIS A 352 -0.75 4.11 -21.58
N MET A 353 -0.80 5.15 -22.40
CA MET A 353 -1.58 5.19 -23.63
C MET A 353 -0.72 5.54 -24.86
N PHE A 354 0.61 5.50 -24.78
CA PHE A 354 1.49 5.85 -25.91
C PHE A 354 1.19 5.04 -27.17
N MET A 355 0.80 3.77 -27.00
CA MET A 355 0.49 2.85 -28.10
C MET A 355 -1.02 2.71 -28.38
N SER A 356 -1.89 3.57 -27.80
CA SER A 356 -3.34 3.53 -28.00
C SER A 356 -3.84 4.32 -29.20
N GLY A 357 -2.94 4.91 -30.00
CA GLY A 357 -3.31 5.74 -31.13
C GLY A 357 -3.59 7.21 -30.78
N MET A 358 -3.09 7.69 -29.62
CA MET A 358 -3.23 9.12 -29.28
C MET A 358 -2.39 10.00 -30.22
N ASN A 359 -2.75 11.28 -30.29
CA ASN A 359 -2.01 12.28 -31.05
C ASN A 359 -0.52 12.32 -30.61
N PRO A 360 0.46 12.22 -31.53
CA PRO A 360 1.89 12.23 -31.19
C PRO A 360 2.35 13.45 -30.41
N ALA A 361 1.81 14.65 -30.68
CA ALA A 361 2.14 15.85 -29.91
C ALA A 361 1.71 15.73 -28.45
N LEU A 362 0.54 15.14 -28.19
CA LEU A 362 0.07 14.83 -26.85
C LEU A 362 0.95 13.77 -26.18
N GLY A 363 1.38 12.75 -26.95
CA GLY A 363 2.34 11.75 -26.49
C GLY A 363 3.66 12.36 -26.01
N VAL A 364 4.23 13.31 -26.77
CA VAL A 364 5.44 14.05 -26.36
C VAL A 364 5.20 14.85 -25.08
N THR A 365 4.05 15.49 -24.93
CA THR A 365 3.68 16.23 -23.72
C THR A 365 3.66 15.31 -22.50
N PHE A 366 3.00 14.15 -22.60
CA PHE A 366 2.99 13.15 -21.53
C PHE A 366 4.38 12.54 -21.26
N MET A 367 5.21 12.37 -22.27
CA MET A 367 6.60 11.94 -22.11
C MET A 367 7.39 12.92 -21.23
N VAL A 368 7.37 14.20 -21.56
CA VAL A 368 8.09 15.23 -20.79
C VAL A 368 7.58 15.34 -19.37
N SER A 369 6.25 15.42 -19.17
CA SER A 369 5.67 15.52 -17.83
C SER A 369 5.97 14.27 -16.98
N THR A 370 6.00 13.07 -17.59
CA THR A 370 6.35 11.83 -16.90
C THR A 370 7.80 11.81 -16.45
N MET A 371 8.73 12.25 -17.32
CA MET A 371 10.15 12.32 -16.96
C MET A 371 10.42 13.29 -15.81
N MET A 372 9.59 14.33 -15.62
CA MET A 372 9.73 15.26 -14.49
C MET A 372 9.53 14.57 -13.12
N ILE A 373 8.81 13.44 -13.04
CA ILE A 373 8.65 12.67 -11.80
C ILE A 373 9.98 12.09 -11.28
N ALA A 374 10.95 11.90 -12.16
CA ALA A 374 12.28 11.46 -11.76
C ALA A 374 12.96 12.43 -10.80
N LEU A 375 12.69 13.74 -10.89
CA LEU A 375 13.31 14.76 -10.02
C LEU A 375 12.93 14.59 -8.56
N PRO A 376 11.64 14.65 -8.15
CA PRO A 376 11.27 14.43 -6.75
C PRO A 376 11.59 13.01 -6.27
N SER A 377 11.57 12.00 -7.15
CA SER A 377 11.95 10.63 -6.80
C SER A 377 13.45 10.52 -6.51
N ALA A 378 14.30 11.20 -7.28
CA ALA A 378 15.75 11.28 -7.02
C ALA A 378 16.03 11.99 -5.68
N VAL A 379 15.36 13.11 -5.39
CA VAL A 379 15.49 13.81 -4.10
C VAL A 379 15.20 12.86 -2.94
N LYS A 380 14.12 12.07 -3.01
CA LYS A 380 13.81 11.08 -1.98
C LYS A 380 14.91 10.02 -1.82
N THR A 381 15.36 9.48 -2.93
CA THR A 381 16.42 8.46 -2.93
C THR A 381 17.70 8.98 -2.30
N PHE A 382 18.18 10.16 -2.70
CA PHE A 382 19.37 10.78 -2.11
C PHE A 382 19.17 11.14 -0.63
N ASN A 383 17.97 11.54 -0.22
CA ASN A 383 17.67 11.81 1.19
C ASN A 383 17.70 10.52 2.04
N TRP A 384 17.21 9.38 1.54
CA TRP A 384 17.36 8.09 2.23
C TRP A 384 18.82 7.67 2.34
N LEU A 385 19.59 7.78 1.24
CA LEU A 385 21.02 7.50 1.26
C LEU A 385 21.77 8.43 2.23
N GLY A 386 21.47 9.73 2.23
CA GLY A 386 22.04 10.70 3.16
C GLY A 386 21.65 10.43 4.63
N THR A 387 20.47 9.87 4.87
CA THR A 387 20.05 9.44 6.22
C THR A 387 20.87 8.23 6.69
N ILE A 388 21.11 7.26 5.82
CA ILE A 388 21.87 6.05 6.14
C ILE A 388 23.36 6.36 6.25
N TRP A 389 23.88 7.29 5.45
CA TRP A 389 25.30 7.62 5.38
C TRP A 389 25.83 8.12 6.73
N GLY A 390 26.85 7.42 7.28
CA GLY A 390 27.45 7.74 8.58
C GLY A 390 26.52 7.49 9.78
N GLY A 391 25.44 6.74 9.62
CA GLY A 391 24.55 6.32 10.71
C GLY A 391 25.09 5.14 11.51
N LYS A 392 24.59 4.96 12.73
CA LYS A 392 24.83 3.76 13.58
C LYS A 392 23.79 2.70 13.24
N ILE A 393 23.94 2.05 12.07
CA ILE A 393 22.94 1.16 11.49
C ILE A 393 22.74 -0.07 12.36
N GLN A 394 21.48 -0.32 12.74
CA GLN A 394 21.04 -1.52 13.45
C GLN A 394 20.32 -2.43 12.45
N PHE A 395 20.93 -3.56 12.08
CA PHE A 395 20.39 -4.51 11.10
C PHE A 395 19.29 -5.40 11.71
N THR A 396 18.20 -4.78 12.14
CA THR A 396 16.96 -5.48 12.50
C THR A 396 16.26 -6.00 11.24
N THR A 397 15.34 -6.95 11.39
CA THR A 397 14.51 -7.43 10.28
C THR A 397 13.79 -6.28 9.57
N SER A 398 13.21 -5.37 10.33
CA SER A 398 12.54 -4.18 9.78
C SER A 398 13.48 -3.29 8.97
N MET A 399 14.70 -3.04 9.47
CA MET A 399 15.72 -2.26 8.75
C MET A 399 16.17 -2.93 7.46
N LEU A 400 16.36 -4.25 7.45
CA LEU A 400 16.73 -4.98 6.24
C LEU A 400 15.67 -4.85 5.13
N PHE A 401 14.41 -4.99 5.48
CA PHE A 401 13.30 -4.76 4.55
C PHE A 401 13.22 -3.30 4.08
N ALA A 402 13.48 -2.32 4.96
CA ALA A 402 13.51 -0.90 4.59
C ALA A 402 14.66 -0.57 3.63
N LEU A 403 15.86 -1.13 3.84
CA LEU A 403 16.99 -1.00 2.92
C LEU A 403 16.72 -1.65 1.57
N SER A 404 16.06 -2.81 1.58
CA SER A 404 15.62 -3.49 0.36
C SER A 404 14.61 -2.63 -0.41
N PHE A 405 13.63 -2.01 0.28
CA PHE A 405 12.73 -1.06 -0.36
C PHE A 405 13.50 0.01 -1.16
N VAL A 406 14.49 0.65 -0.55
CA VAL A 406 15.27 1.72 -1.21
C VAL A 406 15.99 1.18 -2.44
N SER A 407 16.69 0.04 -2.32
CA SER A 407 17.45 -0.52 -3.45
C SER A 407 16.54 -1.00 -4.58
N MET A 408 15.41 -1.65 -4.27
CA MET A 408 14.46 -2.14 -5.28
C MET A 408 13.70 -0.99 -5.93
N PHE A 409 13.38 0.06 -5.17
CA PHE A 409 12.79 1.27 -5.74
C PHE A 409 13.71 1.98 -6.73
N ILE A 410 15.03 1.97 -6.52
CA ILE A 410 16.00 2.50 -7.49
C ILE A 410 15.91 1.73 -8.81
N ILE A 411 15.92 0.40 -8.77
CA ILE A 411 15.81 -0.44 -9.99
C ILE A 411 14.49 -0.18 -10.71
N GLY A 412 13.38 -0.19 -9.95
CA GLY A 412 12.05 0.09 -10.49
C GLY A 412 11.91 1.49 -11.06
N GLY A 413 12.48 2.50 -10.38
CA GLY A 413 12.46 3.89 -10.85
C GLY A 413 13.28 4.10 -12.13
N LEU A 414 14.46 3.49 -12.22
CA LEU A 414 15.29 3.57 -13.43
C LEU A 414 14.62 2.91 -14.64
N SER A 415 14.03 1.73 -14.47
CA SER A 415 13.27 1.09 -15.55
C SER A 415 12.05 1.91 -15.98
N GLY A 416 11.44 2.68 -15.05
CA GLY A 416 10.37 3.63 -15.34
C GLY A 416 10.79 4.78 -16.25
N ILE A 417 12.03 5.25 -16.15
CA ILE A 417 12.56 6.29 -17.05
C ILE A 417 12.62 5.78 -18.49
N PHE A 418 13.04 4.53 -18.72
CA PHE A 418 13.02 3.91 -20.04
C PHE A 418 11.60 3.86 -20.61
N MET A 419 10.62 3.48 -19.81
CA MET A 419 9.21 3.40 -20.22
C MET A 419 8.56 4.78 -20.42
N ALA A 420 9.05 5.81 -19.71
CA ALA A 420 8.60 7.18 -19.90
C ALA A 420 8.97 7.75 -21.28
N ALA A 421 10.02 7.23 -21.91
CA ALA A 421 10.48 7.65 -23.23
C ALA A 421 9.65 6.95 -24.31
N THR A 422 8.76 7.67 -25.00
CA THR A 422 7.91 7.11 -26.07
C THR A 422 8.72 6.32 -27.13
N PRO A 423 9.88 6.77 -27.63
CA PRO A 423 10.67 6.00 -28.59
C PRO A 423 11.17 4.66 -28.07
N VAL A 424 11.33 4.52 -26.75
CA VAL A 424 11.72 3.26 -26.12
C VAL A 424 10.48 2.40 -25.84
N ASP A 425 9.39 3.04 -25.37
CA ASP A 425 8.15 2.32 -25.03
C ASP A 425 7.56 1.58 -26.23
N ILE A 426 7.71 2.09 -27.44
CA ILE A 426 7.29 1.41 -28.69
C ILE A 426 7.81 -0.04 -28.75
N PHE A 427 9.02 -0.31 -28.26
CA PHE A 427 9.65 -1.63 -28.33
C PHE A 427 9.38 -2.50 -27.11
N ILE A 428 9.14 -1.90 -25.95
CA ILE A 428 8.97 -2.63 -24.68
C ILE A 428 7.52 -2.65 -24.19
N HIS A 429 6.62 -1.88 -24.84
CA HIS A 429 5.20 -1.87 -24.51
C HIS A 429 4.61 -3.28 -24.60
N ASP A 430 3.78 -3.62 -23.60
CA ASP A 430 3.14 -4.94 -23.46
C ASP A 430 4.11 -6.15 -23.50
N THR A 431 5.38 -5.95 -23.13
CA THR A 431 6.35 -7.01 -22.89
C THR A 431 6.53 -7.30 -21.41
N TYR A 432 7.32 -8.34 -21.07
CA TYR A 432 7.72 -8.63 -19.70
C TYR A 432 8.58 -7.55 -19.05
N PHE A 433 9.13 -6.60 -19.81
CA PHE A 433 9.84 -5.43 -19.25
C PHE A 433 8.90 -4.57 -18.38
N ILE A 434 7.67 -4.34 -18.85
CA ILE A 434 6.65 -3.63 -18.09
C ILE A 434 6.29 -4.40 -16.83
N VAL A 435 6.16 -5.73 -16.93
CA VAL A 435 5.85 -6.61 -15.78
C VAL A 435 6.97 -6.53 -14.74
N ALA A 436 8.23 -6.54 -15.17
CA ALA A 436 9.38 -6.36 -14.32
C ALA A 436 9.33 -5.01 -13.59
N HIS A 437 9.15 -3.92 -14.34
CA HIS A 437 9.10 -2.57 -13.80
C HIS A 437 8.06 -2.43 -12.68
N PHE A 438 6.79 -2.73 -12.96
CA PHE A 438 5.77 -2.50 -11.95
C PHE A 438 5.89 -3.47 -10.76
N HIS A 439 6.42 -4.68 -10.93
CA HIS A 439 6.70 -5.55 -9.79
C HIS A 439 7.88 -5.04 -8.94
N TYR A 440 8.90 -4.39 -9.53
CA TYR A 440 9.94 -3.75 -8.74
C TYR A 440 9.42 -2.55 -7.95
N VAL A 441 8.46 -1.79 -8.49
CA VAL A 441 7.86 -0.66 -7.77
C VAL A 441 6.82 -1.14 -6.75
N LEU A 442 5.86 -1.99 -7.18
CA LEU A 442 4.71 -2.36 -6.36
C LEU A 442 4.99 -3.54 -5.42
N PHE A 443 5.70 -4.57 -5.85
CA PHE A 443 5.98 -5.71 -5.00
C PHE A 443 7.32 -5.55 -4.28
N ALA A 444 8.42 -5.42 -5.00
CA ALA A 444 9.74 -5.26 -4.41
C ALA A 444 9.91 -3.93 -3.64
N GLY A 445 9.24 -2.88 -4.07
CA GLY A 445 9.10 -1.64 -3.31
C GLY A 445 8.05 -1.79 -2.21
N THR A 446 6.78 -1.70 -2.57
CA THR A 446 5.68 -1.55 -1.59
C THR A 446 5.57 -2.72 -0.61
N ALA A 447 5.64 -3.99 -1.07
CA ALA A 447 5.51 -5.11 -0.16
C ALA A 447 6.70 -5.22 0.80
N MET A 448 7.94 -4.90 0.36
CA MET A 448 9.08 -4.81 1.29
C MET A 448 8.85 -3.72 2.34
N GLY A 449 8.27 -2.57 1.96
CA GLY A 449 7.85 -1.53 2.90
C GLY A 449 6.78 -2.01 3.87
N VAL A 450 5.79 -2.80 3.42
CA VAL A 450 4.75 -3.39 4.26
C VAL A 450 5.35 -4.38 5.27
N TRP A 451 6.25 -5.28 4.86
CA TRP A 451 6.92 -6.17 5.81
C TRP A 451 7.80 -5.40 6.79
N ALA A 452 8.56 -4.39 6.34
CA ALA A 452 9.30 -3.52 7.24
C ALA A 452 8.39 -2.92 8.31
N ALA A 453 7.22 -2.42 7.91
CA ALA A 453 6.22 -1.82 8.78
C ALA A 453 5.58 -2.84 9.73
N ILE A 454 5.23 -4.04 9.24
CA ILE A 454 4.68 -5.11 10.11
C ILE A 454 5.67 -5.44 11.21
N TYR A 455 6.96 -5.73 10.90
CA TYR A 455 7.96 -6.03 11.91
C TYR A 455 8.20 -4.86 12.88
N PHE A 456 8.12 -3.61 12.39
CA PHE A 456 8.35 -2.42 13.20
C PHE A 456 7.20 -2.13 14.17
N TRP A 457 5.95 -2.12 13.70
CA TRP A 457 4.78 -1.79 14.52
C TRP A 457 4.09 -3.00 15.13
N PHE A 458 4.55 -4.23 14.88
CA PHE A 458 4.02 -5.44 15.53
C PHE A 458 3.97 -5.32 17.05
N PRO A 459 5.01 -4.81 17.76
CA PRO A 459 4.93 -4.58 19.19
C PRO A 459 3.79 -3.67 19.61
N LYS A 460 3.53 -2.63 18.83
CA LYS A 460 2.44 -1.69 19.11
C LYS A 460 1.06 -2.32 18.87
N MET A 461 0.93 -3.16 17.84
CA MET A 461 -0.33 -3.83 17.50
C MET A 461 -0.70 -4.95 18.48
N PHE A 462 0.28 -5.75 18.89
CA PHE A 462 0.04 -7.01 19.61
C PHE A 462 0.70 -7.10 20.99
N GLY A 463 1.45 -6.11 21.42
CA GLY A 463 2.15 -6.10 22.70
C GLY A 463 3.33 -7.07 22.81
N ARG A 464 3.76 -7.66 21.70
CA ARG A 464 4.83 -8.66 21.62
C ARG A 464 5.78 -8.36 20.46
N THR A 465 6.98 -8.94 20.47
CA THR A 465 7.94 -8.83 19.38
C THR A 465 7.94 -10.09 18.53
N MET A 466 8.12 -9.94 17.22
CA MET A 466 8.38 -11.06 16.32
C MET A 466 9.80 -11.59 16.47
N ASN A 467 10.02 -12.87 16.13
CA ASN A 467 11.35 -13.47 16.21
C ASN A 467 12.25 -12.93 15.09
N GLU A 468 13.38 -12.31 15.50
CA GLU A 468 14.33 -11.66 14.58
C GLU A 468 15.08 -12.67 13.69
N PHE A 469 15.41 -13.86 14.19
CA PHE A 469 16.13 -14.87 13.38
C PHE A 469 15.26 -15.32 12.21
N TRP A 470 14.03 -15.74 12.47
CA TRP A 470 13.10 -16.15 11.42
C TRP A 470 12.68 -14.99 10.52
N GLY A 471 12.63 -13.78 11.07
CA GLY A 471 12.43 -12.54 10.30
C GLY A 471 13.55 -12.31 9.29
N LYS A 472 14.81 -12.48 9.68
CA LYS A 472 15.96 -12.35 8.77
C LYS A 472 15.99 -13.47 7.73
N VAL A 473 15.67 -14.71 8.11
CA VAL A 473 15.55 -15.83 7.16
C VAL A 473 14.47 -15.51 6.12
N HIS A 474 13.29 -15.06 6.56
CA HIS A 474 12.23 -14.59 5.65
C HIS A 474 12.74 -13.49 4.71
N PHE A 475 13.46 -12.50 5.22
CA PHE A 475 14.01 -11.41 4.42
C PHE A 475 14.96 -11.92 3.34
N PHE A 476 16.02 -12.64 3.72
CA PHE A 476 17.05 -13.05 2.75
C PHE A 476 16.50 -13.96 1.66
N LEU A 477 15.67 -14.93 2.01
CA LEU A 477 15.07 -15.81 1.02
C LEU A 477 14.10 -15.06 0.10
N THR A 478 13.23 -14.19 0.67
CA THR A 478 12.33 -13.36 -0.14
C THR A 478 13.12 -12.47 -1.10
N PHE A 479 14.17 -11.81 -0.63
CA PHE A 479 15.00 -10.91 -1.43
C PHE A 479 15.67 -11.63 -2.61
N ILE A 480 16.24 -12.83 -2.38
CA ILE A 480 16.87 -13.64 -3.43
C ILE A 480 15.85 -14.07 -4.48
N PHE A 481 14.77 -14.69 -4.05
CA PHE A 481 13.75 -15.22 -4.96
C PHE A 481 12.99 -14.13 -5.71
N LEU A 482 12.76 -12.98 -5.08
CA LEU A 482 12.17 -11.81 -5.71
C LEU A 482 13.02 -11.33 -6.89
N ASN A 483 14.33 -11.16 -6.68
CA ASN A 483 15.22 -10.73 -7.75
C ASN A 483 15.36 -11.80 -8.85
N GLY A 484 15.43 -13.09 -8.49
CA GLY A 484 15.41 -14.19 -9.45
C GLY A 484 14.16 -14.19 -10.31
N THR A 485 13.01 -13.83 -9.74
CA THR A 485 11.74 -13.75 -10.48
C THR A 485 11.68 -12.49 -11.35
N PHE A 486 11.79 -11.31 -10.75
CA PHE A 486 11.43 -10.06 -11.43
C PHE A 486 12.59 -9.41 -12.19
N PHE A 487 13.85 -9.60 -11.77
CA PHE A 487 14.97 -9.08 -12.55
C PHE A 487 15.08 -9.78 -13.91
N THR A 488 14.91 -11.10 -13.91
CA THR A 488 14.90 -11.92 -15.14
C THR A 488 13.80 -11.49 -16.12
N MET A 489 12.67 -10.94 -15.63
CA MET A 489 11.61 -10.41 -16.48
C MET A 489 12.07 -9.19 -17.31
N HIS A 490 13.02 -8.36 -16.81
CA HIS A 490 13.60 -7.28 -17.64
C HIS A 490 14.34 -7.86 -18.85
N ILE A 491 15.11 -8.93 -18.64
CA ILE A 491 15.84 -9.61 -19.73
C ILE A 491 14.85 -10.15 -20.76
N LEU A 492 13.83 -10.86 -20.29
CA LEU A 492 12.80 -11.45 -21.15
C LEU A 492 12.05 -10.38 -21.96
N GLY A 493 11.71 -9.26 -21.31
CA GLY A 493 11.01 -8.16 -21.95
C GLY A 493 11.87 -7.37 -22.94
N ALA A 494 13.18 -7.22 -22.66
CA ALA A 494 14.11 -6.55 -23.55
C ALA A 494 14.31 -7.27 -24.89
N VAL A 495 14.13 -8.60 -24.92
CA VAL A 495 14.12 -9.39 -26.16
C VAL A 495 12.73 -9.51 -26.80
N GLY A 496 11.74 -8.75 -26.30
CA GLY A 496 10.42 -8.63 -26.91
C GLY A 496 9.40 -9.69 -26.48
N PHE A 497 9.66 -10.50 -25.44
CA PHE A 497 8.69 -11.50 -24.99
C PHE A 497 7.42 -10.82 -24.46
N PRO A 498 6.22 -11.08 -25.09
CA PRO A 498 4.99 -10.39 -24.74
C PRO A 498 4.47 -10.83 -23.37
N ARG A 499 3.90 -9.91 -22.61
CA ARG A 499 3.10 -10.27 -21.43
C ARG A 499 1.78 -10.91 -21.87
N ARG A 500 1.16 -11.68 -20.99
CA ARG A 500 -0.15 -12.35 -21.23
C ARG A 500 -0.10 -13.49 -22.26
N LEU A 501 1.07 -13.90 -22.69
CA LEU A 501 1.26 -15.07 -23.55
C LEU A 501 1.21 -16.33 -22.70
N ALA A 502 0.25 -17.23 -22.98
CA ALA A 502 0.06 -18.46 -22.23
C ALA A 502 1.05 -19.58 -22.63
N ASP A 503 1.58 -19.51 -23.84
CA ASP A 503 2.46 -20.52 -24.41
C ASP A 503 3.56 -19.92 -25.27
N ALA A 504 4.79 -19.99 -24.78
CA ALA A 504 5.98 -19.53 -25.50
C ALA A 504 6.28 -20.34 -26.75
N TYR A 505 5.86 -21.63 -26.78
CA TYR A 505 6.10 -22.51 -27.91
C TYR A 505 5.19 -22.22 -29.11
N HIS A 506 4.19 -21.36 -28.96
CA HIS A 506 3.38 -20.90 -30.08
C HIS A 506 4.19 -20.11 -31.12
N TYR A 507 5.29 -19.49 -30.70
CA TYR A 507 6.18 -18.71 -31.57
C TYR A 507 7.61 -19.25 -31.49
N GLU A 508 8.15 -19.74 -32.60
CA GLU A 508 9.48 -20.33 -32.67
C GLU A 508 10.58 -19.41 -32.13
N THR A 509 10.44 -18.11 -32.36
CA THR A 509 11.37 -17.08 -31.89
C THR A 509 11.51 -17.03 -30.35
N PHE A 510 10.57 -17.60 -29.60
CA PHE A 510 10.58 -17.58 -28.12
C PHE A 510 10.97 -18.91 -27.48
N HIS A 511 11.14 -19.99 -28.26
CA HIS A 511 11.46 -21.32 -27.71
C HIS A 511 12.72 -21.29 -26.84
N HIS A 512 13.76 -20.56 -27.27
CA HIS A 512 15.03 -20.46 -26.55
C HIS A 512 14.93 -19.72 -25.20
N LEU A 513 13.81 -19.02 -24.93
CA LEU A 513 13.56 -18.28 -23.68
C LEU A 513 12.83 -19.13 -22.62
N GLN A 514 12.37 -20.32 -22.97
CA GLN A 514 11.61 -21.18 -22.06
C GLN A 514 12.38 -21.57 -20.79
N PRO A 515 13.69 -21.84 -20.82
CA PRO A 515 14.46 -22.08 -19.59
C PRO A 515 14.42 -20.90 -18.62
N LEU A 516 14.37 -19.63 -19.11
CA LEU A 516 14.23 -18.45 -18.26
C LEU A 516 12.83 -18.39 -17.63
N ASN A 517 11.77 -18.75 -18.36
CA ASN A 517 10.42 -18.86 -17.82
C ASN A 517 10.34 -19.89 -16.69
N ALA A 518 10.95 -21.06 -16.87
CA ALA A 518 11.02 -22.09 -15.84
C ALA A 518 11.80 -21.60 -14.61
N PHE A 519 12.99 -21.00 -14.81
CA PHE A 519 13.79 -20.42 -13.72
C PHE A 519 13.01 -19.38 -12.89
N MET A 520 12.35 -18.42 -13.55
CA MET A 520 11.51 -17.45 -12.87
C MET A 520 10.38 -18.09 -12.07
N THR A 521 9.82 -19.19 -12.57
CA THR A 521 8.73 -19.89 -11.89
C THR A 521 9.24 -20.65 -10.66
N TYR A 522 10.41 -21.30 -10.72
CA TYR A 522 11.04 -21.88 -9.53
C TYR A 522 11.33 -20.80 -8.48
N CYS A 523 11.82 -19.63 -8.88
CA CYS A 523 12.01 -18.51 -7.97
C CYS A 523 10.68 -18.01 -7.38
N ALA A 524 9.61 -17.92 -8.17
CA ALA A 524 8.29 -17.53 -7.68
C ALA A 524 7.72 -18.53 -6.66
N ILE A 525 7.88 -19.83 -6.90
CA ILE A 525 7.51 -20.89 -5.94
C ILE A 525 8.30 -20.72 -4.64
N GLY A 526 9.63 -20.53 -4.74
CA GLY A 526 10.49 -20.27 -3.58
C GLY A 526 10.05 -19.02 -2.81
N MET A 527 9.72 -17.93 -3.51
CA MET A 527 9.25 -16.69 -2.91
C MET A 527 7.93 -16.89 -2.13
N VAL A 528 6.96 -17.60 -2.70
CA VAL A 528 5.70 -17.92 -1.99
C VAL A 528 5.96 -18.85 -0.80
N ALA A 529 6.83 -19.84 -0.93
CA ALA A 529 7.20 -20.72 0.17
C ALA A 529 7.82 -19.93 1.35
N THR A 530 8.58 -18.88 1.09
CA THR A 530 9.14 -18.03 2.18
C THR A 530 8.05 -17.29 2.95
N GLN A 531 6.88 -17.04 2.37
CA GLN A 531 5.78 -16.40 3.08
C GLN A 531 5.18 -17.31 4.16
N ILE A 532 5.38 -18.61 4.08
CA ILE A 532 5.01 -19.55 5.16
C ILE A 532 5.86 -19.24 6.41
N ILE A 533 7.15 -18.94 6.23
CA ILE A 533 8.04 -18.55 7.34
C ILE A 533 7.51 -17.27 8.00
N PHE A 534 7.13 -16.27 7.18
CA PHE A 534 6.51 -15.06 7.69
C PHE A 534 5.22 -15.35 8.45
N ALA A 535 4.30 -16.12 7.87
CA ALA A 535 3.01 -16.43 8.47
C ALA A 535 3.19 -17.17 9.81
N VAL A 536 4.07 -18.18 9.86
CA VAL A 536 4.38 -18.89 11.10
C VAL A 536 4.97 -17.95 12.14
N ASN A 537 5.96 -17.12 11.78
CA ASN A 537 6.56 -16.15 12.71
C ASN A 537 5.52 -15.12 13.20
N PHE A 538 4.66 -14.62 12.31
CA PHE A 538 3.63 -13.63 12.63
C PHE A 538 2.61 -14.20 13.62
N PHE A 539 1.94 -15.31 13.27
CA PHE A 539 0.89 -15.88 14.11
C PHE A 539 1.44 -16.49 15.41
N TRP A 540 2.61 -17.15 15.37
CA TRP A 540 3.24 -17.64 16.58
C TRP A 540 3.57 -16.49 17.55
N SER A 541 4.15 -15.41 17.03
CA SER A 541 4.59 -14.29 17.86
C SER A 541 3.42 -13.52 18.49
N MET A 542 2.24 -13.52 17.88
CA MET A 542 1.03 -12.93 18.48
C MET A 542 0.69 -13.54 19.84
N PHE A 543 0.95 -14.83 20.03
CA PHE A 543 0.58 -15.56 21.23
C PHE A 543 1.77 -15.89 22.14
N PHE A 544 2.92 -16.20 21.55
CA PHE A 544 4.08 -16.75 22.23
C PHE A 544 5.36 -15.91 22.11
N GLY A 545 5.34 -14.82 21.36
CA GLY A 545 6.48 -13.90 21.24
C GLY A 545 6.84 -13.23 22.57
N PRO A 546 8.07 -12.74 22.74
CA PRO A 546 8.47 -11.97 23.91
C PRO A 546 7.55 -10.74 24.10
N VAL A 547 7.18 -10.45 25.33
CA VAL A 547 6.37 -9.26 25.67
C VAL A 547 7.19 -8.01 25.36
N ALA A 548 6.62 -7.08 24.61
CA ALA A 548 7.24 -5.83 24.27
C ALA A 548 6.97 -4.76 25.33
N GLY A 549 8.00 -3.92 25.61
CA GLY A 549 7.77 -2.66 26.32
C GLY A 549 7.04 -1.61 25.43
N ARG A 550 6.77 -0.43 26.01
CA ARG A 550 6.12 0.67 25.27
C ARG A 550 6.90 1.06 24.01
N ASN A 551 8.22 1.14 24.11
CA ASN A 551 9.12 1.58 23.04
C ASN A 551 10.34 0.64 22.92
N PRO A 552 10.18 -0.55 22.31
CA PRO A 552 11.28 -1.52 22.21
C PRO A 552 12.41 -1.09 21.28
N TRP A 553 12.16 -0.11 20.40
CA TRP A 553 13.11 0.39 19.41
C TRP A 553 13.85 1.65 19.83
N ASN A 554 13.49 2.26 20.97
CA ASN A 554 13.92 3.61 21.32
C ASN A 554 13.64 4.60 20.17
N ALA A 555 12.47 4.49 19.57
CA ALA A 555 12.00 5.39 18.54
C ALA A 555 11.46 6.68 19.17
N ASN A 556 11.45 7.78 18.45
CA ASN A 556 11.13 9.10 19.00
C ASN A 556 9.76 9.64 18.60
N THR A 557 9.03 8.96 17.72
CA THR A 557 7.69 9.36 17.28
C THR A 557 6.61 9.06 18.32
N LEU A 558 5.52 9.82 18.26
CA LEU A 558 4.52 9.94 19.34
C LEU A 558 3.82 8.62 19.70
N GLU A 559 3.57 7.74 18.74
CA GLU A 559 2.92 6.44 18.98
C GLU A 559 3.69 5.57 19.99
N TRP A 560 4.98 5.78 20.14
CA TRP A 560 5.80 5.02 21.08
C TRP A 560 5.69 5.49 22.53
N THR A 561 4.97 6.60 22.79
CA THR A 561 4.60 7.01 24.15
C THR A 561 3.33 6.31 24.65
N ALA A 562 2.49 5.81 23.72
CA ALA A 562 1.31 5.04 24.05
C ALA A 562 1.67 3.63 24.60
N PRO A 563 0.81 2.98 25.40
CA PRO A 563 0.95 1.57 25.79
C PRO A 563 1.07 0.63 24.58
N SER A 564 1.58 -0.57 24.79
CA SER A 564 1.71 -1.62 23.76
C SER A 564 1.01 -2.90 24.22
N PRO A 565 -0.19 -3.24 23.70
CA PRO A 565 -1.01 -2.49 22.74
C PRO A 565 -1.71 -1.26 23.38
N PRO A 566 -2.09 -0.25 22.56
CA PRO A 566 -2.81 0.92 23.08
C PRO A 566 -4.22 0.57 23.56
N GLY A 567 -4.63 1.12 24.71
CA GLY A 567 -5.98 1.01 25.23
C GLY A 567 -7.00 1.89 24.46
N HIS A 568 -8.23 1.95 24.98
CA HIS A 568 -9.23 2.90 24.50
C HIS A 568 -8.74 4.34 24.78
N GLY A 569 -8.88 5.25 23.78
CA GLY A 569 -8.35 6.62 23.89
C GLY A 569 -6.84 6.74 23.64
N ASN A 570 -6.15 5.65 23.29
CA ASN A 570 -4.75 5.60 22.84
C ASN A 570 -3.68 5.91 23.89
N PHE A 571 -3.83 6.99 24.65
CA PHE A 571 -2.82 7.51 25.58
C PHE A 571 -3.33 7.53 27.02
N ASP A 572 -2.42 7.36 27.98
CA ASP A 572 -2.75 7.46 29.40
C ASP A 572 -2.98 8.93 29.83
N TYR A 573 -2.50 9.89 29.00
CA TYR A 573 -2.61 11.34 29.20
C TYR A 573 -2.64 12.04 27.85
N GLN A 574 -3.18 13.26 27.77
CA GLN A 574 -3.15 14.07 26.54
C GLN A 574 -1.71 14.43 26.21
N PRO A 575 -1.12 13.95 25.10
CA PRO A 575 0.26 14.26 24.76
C PRO A 575 0.41 15.72 24.28
N VAL A 576 1.52 16.35 24.66
CA VAL A 576 1.93 17.65 24.15
C VAL A 576 3.24 17.50 23.39
N VAL A 577 3.31 18.04 22.18
CA VAL A 577 4.46 17.89 21.29
C VAL A 577 5.33 19.13 21.33
N TYR A 578 6.59 18.93 21.70
CA TYR A 578 7.58 20.02 21.79
C TYR A 578 8.61 19.94 20.67
N ARG A 579 8.86 18.75 20.10
CA ARG A 579 9.99 18.46 19.20
C ARG A 579 9.55 17.94 17.85
N GLY A 580 10.49 17.93 16.89
CA GLY A 580 10.33 17.26 15.61
C GLY A 580 10.34 15.72 15.75
N PRO A 581 10.00 14.98 14.67
CA PRO A 581 9.84 13.52 14.73
C PRO A 581 11.18 12.76 14.65
N TYR A 582 12.34 13.39 14.45
CA TYR A 582 13.59 12.71 14.08
C TYR A 582 14.81 13.20 14.87
N GLU A 583 14.66 13.47 16.16
CA GLU A 583 15.75 13.93 17.01
C GLU A 583 16.54 12.74 17.56
N TYR A 584 17.35 12.10 16.69
CA TYR A 584 18.30 11.06 17.05
C TYR A 584 19.73 11.61 17.12
N SER A 585 20.54 11.09 18.05
CA SER A 585 21.97 11.43 18.24
C SER A 585 22.22 12.95 18.29
N VAL A 586 21.38 13.65 19.05
CA VAL A 586 21.48 15.13 19.19
C VAL A 586 22.76 15.47 19.95
N PRO A 587 23.64 16.35 19.43
CA PRO A 587 24.88 16.75 20.09
C PRO A 587 24.63 17.33 21.49
N GLY A 588 25.41 16.88 22.48
CA GLY A 588 25.32 17.35 23.88
C GLY A 588 24.19 16.71 24.70
N VAL A 589 23.49 15.72 24.15
CA VAL A 589 22.49 14.92 24.86
C VAL A 589 23.03 13.50 25.05
N GLU A 590 22.95 12.99 26.28
CA GLU A 590 23.44 11.64 26.62
C GLU A 590 22.59 10.54 25.95
N GLN A 591 21.27 10.73 25.90
CA GLN A 591 20.36 9.82 25.21
C GLN A 591 20.50 9.94 23.70
N ASP A 592 20.51 8.79 23.00
CA ASP A 592 20.66 8.76 21.54
C ASP A 592 19.34 9.08 20.79
N HIS A 593 18.24 9.30 21.51
CA HIS A 593 16.94 9.71 20.98
C HIS A 593 16.22 10.63 21.97
N LEU A 594 15.42 11.56 21.45
CA LEU A 594 14.52 12.43 22.22
C LEU A 594 13.10 12.22 21.73
N MET A 595 12.18 11.95 22.66
CA MET A 595 10.77 11.79 22.31
C MET A 595 10.16 13.13 21.87
N GLN A 596 9.16 13.09 20.99
CA GLN A 596 8.44 14.31 20.58
C GLN A 596 7.79 15.04 21.77
N THR A 597 7.52 14.32 22.85
CA THR A 597 6.93 14.85 24.11
C THR A 597 7.96 15.40 25.10
N ASP A 598 9.26 15.20 24.86
CA ASP A 598 10.29 15.69 25.77
C ASP A 598 10.37 17.24 25.67
N PRO A 599 10.29 17.97 26.80
CA PRO A 599 10.45 19.42 26.81
C PRO A 599 11.82 19.86 26.28
N PRO A 600 11.95 21.07 25.73
CA PRO A 600 13.25 21.61 25.34
C PRO A 600 14.19 21.64 26.55
N HIS A 601 15.40 21.03 26.40
CA HIS A 601 16.41 21.13 27.43
C HIS A 601 16.86 22.60 27.57
N PRO A 602 16.99 23.16 28.78
CA PRO A 602 17.38 24.58 28.96
C PRO A 602 18.62 25.00 28.16
N ALA A 603 19.62 24.14 28.06
CA ALA A 603 20.84 24.38 27.28
C ALA A 603 20.59 24.40 25.76
N ALA A 604 19.66 23.60 25.23
CA ALA A 604 19.29 23.61 23.81
C ALA A 604 18.44 24.82 23.44
N ALA A 605 17.62 25.32 24.36
CA ALA A 605 16.85 26.54 24.18
C ALA A 605 17.77 27.77 24.14
N ALA A 606 18.83 27.80 24.96
CA ALA A 606 19.84 28.87 24.94
C ALA A 606 20.67 28.89 23.65
N ALA A 607 21.06 27.71 23.15
CA ALA A 607 21.78 27.59 21.89
C ALA A 607 20.93 27.96 20.65
N ALA A 608 19.64 27.65 20.66
CA ALA A 608 18.70 28.04 19.59
C ALA A 608 18.42 29.58 19.62
N ALA A 609 18.34 30.17 20.80
CA ALA A 609 18.20 31.63 20.97
C ALA A 609 19.47 32.41 20.56
N ALA A 610 20.65 31.82 20.67
CA ALA A 610 21.92 32.41 20.24
C ALA A 610 22.18 32.26 18.72
N ALA A 611 21.45 31.41 18.02
CA ALA A 611 21.57 31.17 16.58
C ALA A 611 20.57 32.01 15.72
N HIS A 612 19.69 32.79 16.34
CA HIS A 612 18.81 33.81 15.75
C HIS A 612 19.30 35.21 16.10
#